data_45d25dabd612790bffff5cceca6771bf
#
_entry.id   45d25dabd612790bffff5cceca6771bf
#
_cell.length_a   1.000
_cell.length_b   1.000
_cell.length_c   1.000
_cell.angle_alpha   90.00
_cell.angle_beta   90.00
_cell.angle_gamma   90.00
#
_symmetry.space_group_name_H-M   'P 1'
#
loop_
_entity.id
_entity.type
_entity.pdbx_description
1 polymer ?
#
loop_
_entity_poly.entity_id
_entity_poly.type
_entity_poly.pdbx_seq_one_letter_code
_entity_poly.pdbx_strand_id
1 'polypeptide(L)'
;MSDPSAHHVGITVDDLDRAVDFYTETFDCDLLSEFAVGGDAFAEAVAVDGASAAFAHLDAGDVVLELVAYDPAAPGEAPELNRRGATHLGLSVDDVAAFHADLDDDVETLSPPRTTESGTTILFVRDPEGNLIEVLDA
;
A
#
# COMPACT_ATOMS: atom_id res chain seq x y z
N MET A 1 4.16 -13.86 -28.39
CA MET A 1 4.70 -13.58 -27.05
C MET A 1 4.15 -12.26 -26.57
N SER A 2 3.66 -12.21 -25.36
CA SER A 2 3.10 -10.98 -24.78
C SER A 2 4.11 -10.32 -23.86
N ASP A 3 4.15 -8.99 -23.89
CA ASP A 3 4.96 -8.21 -22.96
C ASP A 3 4.19 -8.02 -21.66
N PRO A 4 4.86 -8.17 -20.50
CA PRO A 4 4.21 -7.89 -19.22
C PRO A 4 3.82 -6.43 -19.09
N SER A 5 2.70 -6.19 -18.42
CA SER A 5 2.30 -4.86 -18.00
C SER A 5 1.86 -4.91 -16.52
N ALA A 6 2.01 -3.79 -15.82
CA ALA A 6 1.62 -3.75 -14.41
C ALA A 6 0.10 -3.90 -14.29
N HIS A 7 -0.34 -4.82 -13.43
CA HIS A 7 -1.74 -5.05 -13.14
C HIS A 7 -2.11 -4.43 -11.80
N HIS A 8 -1.32 -4.73 -10.77
CA HIS A 8 -1.57 -4.19 -9.42
C HIS A 8 -0.27 -4.18 -8.61
N VAL A 9 -0.30 -3.42 -7.52
CA VAL A 9 0.69 -3.47 -6.45
C VAL A 9 -0.01 -4.02 -5.22
N GLY A 10 0.55 -5.06 -4.61
CA GLY A 10 -0.04 -5.73 -3.45
C GLY A 10 0.60 -5.30 -2.15
N ILE A 11 -0.22 -5.00 -1.14
CA ILE A 11 0.21 -4.74 0.22
C ILE A 11 -0.56 -5.70 1.14
N THR A 12 0.18 -6.51 1.90
CA THR A 12 -0.41 -7.46 2.83
C THR A 12 -0.65 -6.79 4.18
N VAL A 13 -1.86 -6.97 4.71
CA VAL A 13 -2.29 -6.39 5.98
C VAL A 13 -2.98 -7.45 6.83
N ASP A 14 -3.10 -7.22 8.13
CA ASP A 14 -3.86 -8.10 9.01
C ASP A 14 -5.34 -7.69 9.08
N ASP A 15 -5.63 -6.39 9.07
CA ASP A 15 -6.97 -5.84 9.18
C ASP A 15 -7.34 -5.14 7.87
N LEU A 16 -8.05 -5.87 7.02
CA LEU A 16 -8.39 -5.38 5.68
C LEU A 16 -9.33 -4.17 5.73
N ASP A 17 -10.36 -4.21 6.58
CA ASP A 17 -11.33 -3.12 6.67
C ASP A 17 -10.67 -1.82 7.13
N ARG A 18 -9.79 -1.90 8.12
CA ARG A 18 -9.05 -0.74 8.59
C ARG A 18 -8.13 -0.19 7.50
N ALA A 19 -7.46 -1.08 6.76
CA ALA A 19 -6.59 -0.66 5.66
C ALA A 19 -7.40 0.02 4.55
N VAL A 20 -8.54 -0.54 4.15
CA VAL A 20 -9.41 0.08 3.15
C VAL A 20 -9.82 1.49 3.57
N ASP A 21 -10.26 1.65 4.83
CA ASP A 21 -10.65 2.97 5.35
C ASP A 21 -9.48 3.96 5.29
N PHE A 22 -8.29 3.51 5.68
CA PHE A 22 -7.10 4.38 5.65
C PHE A 22 -6.78 4.87 4.23
N TYR A 23 -6.70 3.96 3.27
CA TYR A 23 -6.32 4.33 1.89
C TYR A 23 -7.40 5.12 1.16
N THR A 24 -8.66 4.87 1.45
CA THR A 24 -9.76 5.66 0.86
C THR A 24 -9.83 7.06 1.47
N GLU A 25 -9.65 7.20 2.77
CA GLU A 25 -9.75 8.47 3.48
C GLU A 25 -8.48 9.32 3.35
N THR A 26 -7.30 8.71 3.44
CA THR A 26 -6.02 9.43 3.44
C THR A 26 -5.53 9.77 2.05
N PHE A 27 -5.66 8.83 1.10
CA PHE A 27 -5.14 8.99 -0.27
C PHE A 27 -6.23 9.14 -1.31
N ASP A 28 -7.49 9.19 -0.88
CA ASP A 28 -8.63 9.38 -1.79
C ASP A 28 -8.73 8.31 -2.89
N CYS A 29 -8.25 7.09 -2.59
CA CYS A 29 -8.38 5.96 -3.49
C CYS A 29 -9.81 5.44 -3.47
N ASP A 30 -10.42 5.26 -4.65
CA ASP A 30 -11.76 4.68 -4.73
C ASP A 30 -11.70 3.15 -4.59
N LEU A 31 -12.60 2.57 -3.80
CA LEU A 31 -12.75 1.12 -3.70
C LEU A 31 -13.41 0.59 -4.99
N LEU A 32 -12.71 -0.30 -5.69
CA LEU A 32 -13.19 -0.89 -6.93
C LEU A 32 -13.95 -2.19 -6.70
N SER A 33 -13.40 -3.06 -5.85
CA SER A 33 -14.02 -4.37 -5.57
C SER A 33 -13.45 -4.97 -4.31
N GLU A 34 -14.23 -5.88 -3.71
CA GLU A 34 -13.78 -6.74 -2.61
C GLU A 34 -14.17 -8.17 -2.95
N PHE A 35 -13.28 -9.12 -2.66
CA PHE A 35 -13.52 -10.53 -2.95
C PHE A 35 -12.63 -11.41 -2.08
N ALA A 36 -12.91 -12.70 -2.07
CA ALA A 36 -12.10 -13.69 -1.36
C ALA A 36 -11.73 -14.82 -2.31
N VAL A 37 -10.55 -15.39 -2.09
CA VAL A 37 -10.04 -16.52 -2.85
C VAL A 37 -9.53 -17.57 -1.87
N GLY A 38 -9.78 -18.84 -2.16
CA GLY A 38 -9.29 -19.96 -1.36
C GLY A 38 -9.22 -21.22 -2.21
N GLY A 39 -8.94 -22.34 -1.57
CA GLY A 39 -8.83 -23.65 -2.20
C GLY A 39 -7.41 -24.06 -2.53
N ASP A 40 -7.25 -25.31 -2.94
CA ASP A 40 -5.93 -25.95 -3.10
C ASP A 40 -5.05 -25.25 -4.16
N ALA A 41 -5.65 -24.82 -5.27
CA ALA A 41 -4.89 -24.16 -6.32
C ALA A 41 -4.32 -22.83 -5.84
N PHE A 42 -5.10 -22.04 -5.10
CA PHE A 42 -4.63 -20.80 -4.53
C PHE A 42 -3.52 -21.04 -3.51
N ALA A 43 -3.73 -21.95 -2.57
CA ALA A 43 -2.76 -22.27 -1.53
C ALA A 43 -1.43 -22.73 -2.12
N GLU A 44 -1.48 -23.55 -3.17
CA GLU A 44 -0.28 -23.99 -3.88
C GLU A 44 0.42 -22.82 -4.59
N ALA A 45 -0.35 -21.95 -5.27
CA ALA A 45 0.20 -20.83 -6.01
C ALA A 45 0.94 -19.83 -5.12
N VAL A 46 0.42 -19.57 -3.92
CA VAL A 46 1.04 -18.63 -2.96
C VAL A 46 2.00 -19.33 -1.98
N ALA A 47 2.10 -20.65 -2.04
CA ALA A 47 2.96 -21.48 -1.19
C ALA A 47 2.68 -21.31 0.31
N VAL A 48 1.40 -21.24 0.67
CA VAL A 48 0.94 -21.18 2.06
C VAL A 48 -0.13 -22.26 2.23
N ASP A 49 0.17 -23.27 3.03
CA ASP A 49 -0.69 -24.43 3.21
C ASP A 49 -2.07 -24.01 3.72
N GLY A 50 -3.12 -24.49 3.01
CA GLY A 50 -4.50 -24.21 3.40
C GLY A 50 -4.95 -22.76 3.26
N ALA A 51 -4.18 -21.93 2.55
CA ALA A 51 -4.43 -20.49 2.49
C ALA A 51 -5.76 -20.14 1.85
N SER A 52 -6.40 -19.15 2.44
CA SER A 52 -7.40 -18.30 1.81
C SER A 52 -7.00 -16.84 2.04
N ALA A 53 -7.59 -15.94 1.30
CA ALA A 53 -7.31 -14.51 1.47
C ALA A 53 -8.51 -13.66 1.10
N ALA A 54 -8.65 -12.54 1.78
CA ALA A 54 -9.60 -11.50 1.46
C ALA A 54 -8.86 -10.35 0.78
N PHE A 55 -9.45 -9.83 -0.28
CA PHE A 55 -8.84 -8.82 -1.15
C PHE A 55 -9.72 -7.58 -1.25
N ALA A 56 -9.09 -6.43 -1.34
CA ALA A 56 -9.72 -5.19 -1.76
C ALA A 56 -8.87 -4.56 -2.87
N HIS A 57 -9.51 -4.21 -3.96
CA HIS A 57 -8.87 -3.48 -5.06
C HIS A 57 -9.30 -2.03 -5.00
N LEU A 58 -8.32 -1.13 -4.99
CA LEU A 58 -8.51 0.31 -4.94
C LEU A 58 -7.86 0.95 -6.16
N ASP A 59 -8.47 2.04 -6.63
CA ASP A 59 -7.93 2.82 -7.74
C ASP A 59 -6.85 3.78 -7.21
N ALA A 60 -5.60 3.52 -7.58
CA ALA A 60 -4.47 4.38 -7.24
C ALA A 60 -4.02 5.24 -8.45
N GLY A 61 -4.91 5.46 -9.41
CA GLY A 61 -4.63 6.20 -10.64
C GLY A 61 -4.22 5.24 -11.76
N ASP A 62 -2.93 5.21 -12.09
CA ASP A 62 -2.43 4.39 -13.19
C ASP A 62 -2.23 2.92 -12.83
N VAL A 63 -2.42 2.54 -11.58
CA VAL A 63 -2.28 1.16 -11.11
C VAL A 63 -3.35 0.85 -10.07
N VAL A 64 -3.73 -0.43 -9.99
CA VAL A 64 -4.62 -0.90 -8.92
C VAL A 64 -3.78 -1.18 -7.67
N LEU A 65 -4.22 -0.69 -6.53
CA LEU A 65 -3.68 -1.08 -5.24
C LEU A 65 -4.49 -2.27 -4.73
N GLU A 66 -3.81 -3.40 -4.50
CA GLU A 66 -4.43 -4.59 -3.92
C GLU A 66 -4.05 -4.69 -2.45
N LEU A 67 -5.02 -4.53 -1.58
CA LEU A 67 -4.87 -4.83 -0.15
C LEU A 67 -5.31 -6.27 0.06
N VAL A 68 -4.51 -7.05 0.80
CA VAL A 68 -4.78 -8.48 0.98
C VAL A 68 -4.51 -8.90 2.42
N ALA A 69 -5.46 -9.65 2.98
CA ALA A 69 -5.33 -10.27 4.30
C ALA A 69 -5.43 -11.79 4.14
N TYR A 70 -4.36 -12.49 4.53
CA TYR A 70 -4.28 -13.95 4.43
C TYR A 70 -4.79 -14.64 5.68
N ASP A 71 -5.34 -15.84 5.48
CA ASP A 71 -5.63 -16.81 6.54
C ASP A 71 -5.03 -18.16 6.13
N PRO A 72 -4.00 -18.65 6.80
CA PRO A 72 -3.37 -18.10 8.00
C PRO A 72 -2.51 -16.87 7.69
N ALA A 73 -2.50 -15.91 8.61
CA ALA A 73 -1.59 -14.78 8.55
C ALA A 73 -0.21 -15.20 9.06
N ALA A 74 0.85 -14.60 8.49
CA ALA A 74 2.20 -14.77 9.01
C ALA A 74 2.57 -13.59 9.89
N PRO A 75 3.29 -13.81 11.02
CA PRO A 75 3.72 -12.71 11.86
C PRO A 75 4.84 -11.92 11.20
N GLY A 76 4.99 -10.67 11.59
CA GLY A 76 6.07 -9.82 11.11
C GLY A 76 5.70 -8.35 11.14
N GLU A 77 6.68 -7.52 10.90
CA GLU A 77 6.53 -6.08 10.74
C GLU A 77 6.99 -5.67 9.36
N ALA A 78 6.42 -4.59 8.84
CA ALA A 78 6.86 -4.02 7.57
C ALA A 78 8.34 -3.62 7.70
N PRO A 79 9.22 -3.97 6.74
CA PRO A 79 10.63 -3.63 6.83
C PRO A 79 10.85 -2.12 6.68
N GLU A 80 11.96 -1.64 7.24
CA GLU A 80 12.41 -0.27 7.00
C GLU A 80 12.83 -0.10 5.54
N LEU A 81 12.78 1.13 5.03
CA LEU A 81 12.98 1.43 3.61
C LEU A 81 14.31 0.92 3.04
N ASN A 82 15.38 0.93 3.84
CA ASN A 82 16.71 0.53 3.39
C ASN A 82 17.00 -0.96 3.57
N ARG A 83 16.02 -1.75 3.99
CA ARG A 83 16.17 -3.18 4.14
C ARG A 83 15.91 -3.87 2.80
N ARG A 84 16.79 -4.79 2.41
CA ARG A 84 16.59 -5.55 1.16
C ARG A 84 15.26 -6.30 1.21
N GLY A 85 14.47 -6.18 0.13
CA GLY A 85 13.14 -6.74 0.04
C GLY A 85 12.05 -5.75 0.40
N ALA A 86 12.37 -4.59 0.98
CA ALA A 86 11.40 -3.54 1.23
C ALA A 86 10.89 -2.99 -0.09
N THR A 87 9.58 -2.80 -0.16
CA THR A 87 8.90 -2.17 -1.29
C THR A 87 7.96 -1.11 -0.74
N HIS A 88 7.69 -0.10 -1.54
CA HIS A 88 6.72 0.92 -1.18
C HIS A 88 5.98 1.41 -2.41
N LEU A 89 4.77 1.89 -2.20
CA LEU A 89 3.97 2.54 -3.23
C LEU A 89 4.32 4.02 -3.24
N GLY A 90 4.52 4.60 -4.42
CA GLY A 90 4.72 6.03 -4.60
C GLY A 90 3.50 6.66 -5.25
N LEU A 91 3.02 7.77 -4.69
CA LEU A 91 1.88 8.53 -5.19
C LEU A 91 2.30 9.97 -5.46
N SER A 92 2.02 10.45 -6.68
CA SER A 92 2.30 11.83 -7.06
C SER A 92 1.17 12.74 -6.62
N VAL A 93 1.53 13.89 -6.07
CA VAL A 93 0.59 14.97 -5.77
C VAL A 93 1.17 16.28 -6.30
N ASP A 94 0.32 17.30 -6.45
CA ASP A 94 0.77 18.61 -6.93
C ASP A 94 1.58 19.38 -5.88
N ASP A 95 1.23 19.22 -4.60
CA ASP A 95 1.82 19.96 -3.48
C ASP A 95 1.91 19.07 -2.25
N VAL A 96 3.12 18.56 -1.97
CA VAL A 96 3.35 17.67 -0.82
C VAL A 96 3.11 18.41 0.51
N ALA A 97 3.49 19.66 0.61
CA ALA A 97 3.30 20.43 1.84
C ALA A 97 1.80 20.60 2.16
N ALA A 98 0.99 20.87 1.16
CA ALA A 98 -0.47 20.96 1.32
C ALA A 98 -1.07 19.59 1.69
N PHE A 99 -0.61 18.52 1.05
CA PHE A 99 -1.04 17.16 1.40
C PHE A 99 -0.74 16.86 2.87
N HIS A 100 0.47 17.16 3.32
CA HIS A 100 0.89 16.95 4.70
C HIS A 100 0.04 17.75 5.68
N ALA A 101 -0.26 19.00 5.37
CA ALA A 101 -1.06 19.87 6.23
C ALA A 101 -2.49 19.36 6.41
N ASP A 102 -3.03 18.64 5.42
CA ASP A 102 -4.39 18.09 5.46
C ASP A 102 -4.48 16.71 6.11
N LEU A 103 -3.35 16.08 6.45
CA LEU A 103 -3.35 14.78 7.12
C LEU A 103 -3.98 14.88 8.52
N ASP A 104 -4.72 13.85 8.91
CA ASP A 104 -5.19 13.72 10.29
C ASP A 104 -4.00 13.62 11.25
N ASP A 105 -4.17 14.13 12.47
CA ASP A 105 -3.10 14.19 13.47
C ASP A 105 -2.57 12.82 13.87
N ASP A 106 -3.38 11.77 13.75
CA ASP A 106 -3.00 10.41 14.10
C ASP A 106 -2.27 9.66 12.97
N VAL A 107 -2.12 10.28 11.80
CA VAL A 107 -1.34 9.68 10.70
C VAL A 107 0.14 9.92 10.94
N GLU A 108 0.91 8.83 11.01
CA GLU A 108 2.35 8.87 11.24
C GLU A 108 3.11 9.10 9.95
N THR A 109 4.11 10.00 10.00
CA THR A 109 5.06 10.22 8.91
C THR A 109 6.48 10.03 9.44
N LEU A 110 7.42 9.70 8.53
CA LEU A 110 8.82 9.53 8.95
C LEU A 110 9.49 10.86 9.27
N SER A 111 9.08 11.92 8.60
CA SER A 111 9.57 13.29 8.81
C SER A 111 8.54 14.27 8.26
N PRO A 112 8.68 15.58 8.52
CA PRO A 112 7.97 16.58 7.69
C PRO A 112 8.42 16.46 6.24
N PRO A 113 7.67 17.04 5.28
CA PRO A 113 8.11 17.07 3.88
C PRO A 113 9.52 17.63 3.74
N ARG A 114 10.32 17.01 2.86
CA ARG A 114 11.70 17.44 2.58
C ARG A 114 11.93 17.51 1.09
N THR A 115 12.63 18.55 0.67
CA THR A 115 13.04 18.70 -0.72
C THR A 115 14.46 18.20 -0.87
N THR A 116 14.65 17.22 -1.75
CA THR A 116 15.96 16.63 -2.01
C THR A 116 16.80 17.54 -2.90
N GLU A 117 18.08 17.19 -3.05
CA GLU A 117 18.99 17.94 -3.92
C GLU A 117 18.54 17.98 -5.38
N SER A 118 17.78 16.98 -5.82
CA SER A 118 17.20 16.94 -7.16
C SER A 118 16.00 17.86 -7.36
N GLY A 119 15.51 18.50 -6.29
CA GLY A 119 14.38 19.42 -6.33
C GLY A 119 13.01 18.77 -6.13
N THR A 120 12.96 17.47 -5.88
CA THR A 120 11.72 16.75 -5.60
C THR A 120 11.41 16.81 -4.11
N THR A 121 10.18 17.18 -3.77
CA THR A 121 9.71 17.14 -2.38
C THR A 121 9.08 15.76 -2.11
N ILE A 122 9.50 15.14 -1.02
CA ILE A 122 9.06 13.79 -0.64
C ILE A 122 8.54 13.75 0.79
N LEU A 123 7.64 12.79 1.04
CA LEU A 123 7.07 12.51 2.35
C LEU A 123 6.75 11.02 2.41
N PHE A 124 7.21 10.33 3.46
CA PHE A 124 6.81 8.94 3.70
C PHE A 124 5.76 8.89 4.81
N VAL A 125 4.64 8.25 4.49
CA VAL A 125 3.48 8.08 5.38
C VAL A 125 3.37 6.62 5.76
N ARG A 126 3.11 6.33 7.05
CA ARG A 126 2.83 4.97 7.50
C ARG A 126 1.33 4.70 7.48
N ASP A 127 0.96 3.55 6.92
CA ASP A 127 -0.41 3.06 7.11
C ASP A 127 -0.59 2.51 8.54
N PRO A 128 -1.81 2.11 8.96
CA PRO A 128 -2.05 1.64 10.32
C PRO A 128 -1.21 0.43 10.75
N GLU A 129 -0.65 -0.32 9.80
CA GLU A 129 0.17 -1.49 10.08
C GLU A 129 1.65 -1.25 9.81
N GLY A 130 2.04 0.00 9.57
CA GLY A 130 3.43 0.39 9.41
C GLY A 130 3.97 0.31 7.99
N ASN A 131 3.15 -0.05 7.00
CA ASN A 131 3.57 -0.03 5.60
C ASN A 131 3.82 1.41 5.16
N LEU A 132 4.86 1.61 4.35
CA LEU A 132 5.30 2.94 3.95
C LEU A 132 4.81 3.30 2.55
N ILE A 133 4.26 4.49 2.43
CA ILE A 133 3.78 5.06 1.18
C ILE A 133 4.52 6.38 0.97
N GLU A 134 5.16 6.52 -0.18
CA GLU A 134 5.81 7.78 -0.56
C GLU A 134 4.81 8.71 -1.25
N VAL A 135 4.77 9.95 -0.82
CA VAL A 135 4.03 11.03 -1.48
C VAL A 135 5.04 12.01 -2.01
N LEU A 136 4.98 12.33 -3.28
CA LEU A 136 5.99 13.17 -3.91
C LEU A 136 5.38 14.06 -5.00
N ASP A 137 6.03 15.20 -5.23
CA ASP A 137 5.77 16.05 -6.37
C ASP A 137 6.88 15.84 -7.41
N ALA A 138 6.59 15.00 -8.35
CA ALA A 138 7.56 14.65 -9.39
C ALA A 138 7.04 15.06 -10.77
#